data_0d30d95b3de7429a946e4721c1890f3d
#
_entry.id   0d30d95b3de7429a946e4721c1890f3d
#
_cell.length_a   1.000
_cell.length_b   1.000
_cell.length_c   1.000
_cell.angle_alpha   90.00
_cell.angle_beta   90.00
_cell.angle_gamma   90.00
#
_symmetry.space_group_name_H-M   'P 1'
#
loop_
_entity.id
_entity.type
_entity.pdbx_description
1 polymer ?
#
loop_
_entity_poly.entity_id
_entity_poly.type
_entity_poly.pdbx_seq_one_letter_code
_entity_poly.pdbx_strand_id
1 'polypeptide(L)'
;VKDFITAQTAVIGEKISIRRFSIYETAGKIETYIHMGGKVGVMVEALDPADGCETTLHDVALQIAASRPSYITKEEVPAEVLEKEKEIMLVQMQNDEKNAKKPKEILEKIVMGKLGKFYSENCLLLQAFVKDDSKTVGEVIGKQFKVARFVRYEMGEGIEKKSEDLSEEVAKQVAAMKKN
;
A
#
# COMPACT_ATOMS: atom_id res chain seq x y z
N VAL A 1 6.56 -14.15 23.46
CA VAL A 1 5.56 -13.94 22.39
C VAL A 1 4.45 -14.99 22.48
N LYS A 2 4.79 -16.30 22.44
CA LYS A 2 3.78 -17.38 22.47
C LYS A 2 2.83 -17.27 23.67
N ASP A 3 3.37 -17.13 24.88
CA ASP A 3 2.57 -17.06 26.11
C ASP A 3 1.68 -15.82 26.15
N PHE A 4 2.17 -14.69 25.63
CA PHE A 4 1.38 -13.47 25.48
C PHE A 4 0.20 -13.66 24.54
N ILE A 5 0.41 -14.27 23.35
CA ILE A 5 -0.67 -14.56 22.40
C ILE A 5 -1.70 -15.51 23.01
N THR A 6 -1.25 -16.55 23.73
CA THR A 6 -2.14 -17.49 24.41
C THR A 6 -3.00 -16.78 25.45
N ALA A 7 -2.41 -15.91 26.25
CA ALA A 7 -3.14 -15.12 27.25
C ALA A 7 -4.18 -14.19 26.60
N GLN A 8 -3.80 -13.49 25.51
CA GLN A 8 -4.74 -12.62 24.78
C GLN A 8 -5.86 -13.42 24.10
N THR A 9 -5.56 -14.60 23.55
CA THR A 9 -6.59 -15.50 23.00
C THR A 9 -7.60 -15.92 24.07
N ALA A 10 -7.14 -16.21 25.29
CA ALA A 10 -8.02 -16.59 26.40
C ALA A 10 -8.92 -15.43 26.86
N VAL A 11 -8.41 -14.18 26.83
CA VAL A 11 -9.19 -12.99 27.22
C VAL A 11 -10.23 -12.62 26.16
N ILE A 12 -9.86 -12.68 24.90
CA ILE A 12 -10.70 -12.25 23.77
C ILE A 12 -11.69 -13.35 23.36
N GLY A 13 -11.35 -14.62 23.62
CA GLY A 13 -12.17 -15.77 23.23
C GLY A 13 -12.03 -16.18 21.76
N GLU A 14 -11.14 -15.54 21.01
CA GLU A 14 -10.89 -15.81 19.59
C GLU A 14 -9.43 -16.13 19.34
N LYS A 15 -9.18 -17.01 18.35
CA LYS A 15 -7.81 -17.38 17.96
C LYS A 15 -7.08 -16.19 17.36
N ILE A 16 -6.00 -15.75 18.00
CA ILE A 16 -5.14 -14.66 17.56
C ILE A 16 -3.84 -15.24 16.99
N SER A 17 -3.35 -14.66 15.92
CA SER A 17 -2.03 -14.96 15.34
C SER A 17 -1.32 -13.70 14.88
N ILE A 18 0.01 -13.66 15.05
CA ILE A 18 0.85 -12.61 14.45
C ILE A 18 1.28 -13.14 13.08
N ARG A 19 0.87 -12.45 12.01
CA ARG A 19 1.22 -12.83 10.63
C ARG A 19 2.54 -12.23 10.17
N ARG A 20 2.78 -10.97 10.52
CA ARG A 20 3.94 -10.19 10.07
C ARG A 20 4.37 -9.26 11.19
N PHE A 21 5.64 -8.94 11.21
CA PHE A 21 6.21 -7.87 12.03
C PHE A 21 7.43 -7.29 11.32
N SER A 22 7.81 -6.08 11.68
CA SER A 22 9.03 -5.44 11.20
C SER A 22 9.76 -4.80 12.38
N ILE A 23 11.08 -4.91 12.37
CA ILE A 23 11.98 -4.28 13.35
C ILE A 23 12.95 -3.41 12.56
N TYR A 24 13.05 -2.14 12.92
CA TYR A 24 14.01 -1.20 12.35
C TYR A 24 15.03 -0.81 13.41
N GLU A 25 16.30 -0.99 13.06
CA GLU A 25 17.44 -0.47 13.79
C GLU A 25 18.17 0.48 12.85
N THR A 26 18.43 1.71 13.29
CA THR A 26 19.02 2.75 12.45
C THR A 26 19.76 3.78 13.28
N ALA A 27 20.78 4.41 12.67
CA ALA A 27 21.40 5.62 13.19
C ALA A 27 20.64 6.90 12.75
N GLY A 28 19.66 6.77 11.85
CA GLY A 28 18.79 7.85 11.40
C GLY A 28 17.60 8.09 12.33
N LYS A 29 16.49 8.55 11.77
CA LYS A 29 15.24 8.74 12.51
C LYS A 29 14.17 7.77 12.02
N ILE A 30 13.35 7.28 12.94
CA ILE A 30 12.17 6.47 12.65
C ILE A 30 10.94 7.27 13.08
N GLU A 31 9.97 7.35 12.18
CA GLU A 31 8.64 7.89 12.48
C GLU A 31 7.60 6.78 12.36
N THR A 32 6.62 6.83 13.25
CA THR A 32 5.50 5.91 13.25
C THR A 32 4.19 6.68 13.19
N TYR A 33 3.23 6.16 12.41
CA TYR A 33 1.91 6.76 12.29
C TYR A 33 0.82 5.70 12.39
N ILE A 34 -0.12 5.91 13.31
CA ILE A 34 -1.27 5.03 13.50
C ILE A 34 -2.53 5.78 13.06
N HIS A 35 -3.25 5.21 12.12
CA HIS A 35 -4.42 5.82 11.51
C HIS A 35 -5.70 5.02 11.79
N MET A 36 -6.85 5.71 11.82
CA MET A 36 -8.18 5.13 11.98
C MET A 36 -8.29 4.17 13.18
N GLY A 37 -7.78 4.57 14.33
CA GLY A 37 -7.89 3.78 15.57
C GLY A 37 -7.14 2.44 15.52
N GLY A 38 -6.02 2.38 14.82
CA GLY A 38 -5.20 1.18 14.70
C GLY A 38 -5.47 0.32 13.46
N LYS A 39 -6.34 0.77 12.55
CA LYS A 39 -6.62 0.02 11.32
C LYS A 39 -5.47 0.09 10.30
N VAL A 40 -4.68 1.14 10.32
CA VAL A 40 -3.49 1.31 9.50
C VAL A 40 -2.33 1.72 10.38
N GLY A 41 -1.20 1.03 10.27
CA GLY A 41 0.05 1.37 10.91
C GLY A 41 1.15 1.57 9.87
N VAL A 42 1.93 2.63 10.04
CA VAL A 42 3.08 2.96 9.20
C VAL A 42 4.31 3.15 10.07
N MET A 43 5.44 2.69 9.58
CA MET A 43 6.76 3.02 10.10
C MET A 43 7.66 3.38 8.92
N VAL A 44 8.35 4.51 9.03
CA VAL A 44 9.25 5.02 7.98
C VAL A 44 10.60 5.39 8.59
N GLU A 45 11.67 5.06 7.89
CA GLU A 45 13.05 5.37 8.26
C GLU A 45 13.60 6.48 7.38
N ALA A 46 14.14 7.52 8.03
CA ALA A 46 14.86 8.62 7.42
C ALA A 46 16.35 8.51 7.72
N LEU A 47 17.20 8.53 6.68
CA LEU A 47 18.63 8.64 6.78
C LEU A 47 19.08 10.10 6.59
N ASP A 48 20.23 10.44 7.17
CA ASP A 48 20.81 11.77 7.09
C ASP A 48 19.82 12.90 7.46
N PRO A 49 19.07 12.78 8.58
CA PRO A 49 18.01 13.71 8.91
C PRO A 49 18.59 15.07 9.32
N ALA A 50 18.18 16.14 8.64
CA ALA A 50 18.47 17.50 9.05
C ALA A 50 17.70 17.89 10.31
N ASP A 51 18.20 18.86 11.06
CA ASP A 51 17.49 19.40 12.22
C ASP A 51 16.16 20.01 11.79
N GLY A 52 15.11 19.74 12.57
CA GLY A 52 13.77 20.26 12.32
C GLY A 52 12.97 19.50 11.25
N CYS A 53 13.45 18.35 10.78
CA CYS A 53 12.76 17.53 9.77
C CYS A 53 11.55 16.74 10.30
N GLU A 54 11.29 16.75 11.60
CA GLU A 54 10.30 15.89 12.27
C GLU A 54 8.89 16.06 11.69
N THR A 55 8.48 17.31 11.45
CA THR A 55 7.15 17.58 10.87
C THR A 55 7.04 17.01 9.46
N THR A 56 8.07 17.20 8.62
CA THR A 56 8.07 16.66 7.25
C THR A 56 8.10 15.12 7.28
N LEU A 57 8.86 14.53 8.19
CA LEU A 57 8.92 13.07 8.33
C LEU A 57 7.57 12.49 8.78
N HIS A 58 6.89 13.16 9.72
CA HIS A 58 5.54 12.81 10.12
C HIS A 58 4.54 12.90 8.96
N ASP A 59 4.64 13.96 8.17
CA ASP A 59 3.80 14.14 6.98
C ASP A 59 4.05 13.06 5.91
N VAL A 60 5.29 12.58 5.77
CA VAL A 60 5.62 11.44 4.92
C VAL A 60 4.98 10.15 5.45
N ALA A 61 4.98 9.91 6.76
CA ALA A 61 4.29 8.75 7.34
C ALA A 61 2.77 8.82 7.11
N LEU A 62 2.17 10.00 7.21
CA LEU A 62 0.75 10.24 6.87
C LEU A 62 0.48 10.00 5.38
N GLN A 63 1.36 10.48 4.49
CA GLN A 63 1.29 10.23 3.05
C GLN A 63 1.27 8.73 2.75
N ILE A 64 2.18 7.96 3.34
CA ILE A 64 2.26 6.50 3.16
C ILE A 64 0.96 5.82 3.62
N ALA A 65 0.39 6.27 4.75
CA ALA A 65 -0.87 5.74 5.24
C ALA A 65 -2.03 5.99 4.26
N ALA A 66 -2.11 7.20 3.71
CA ALA A 66 -3.20 7.64 2.83
C ALA A 66 -3.07 7.11 1.41
N SER A 67 -1.90 7.26 0.79
CA SER A 67 -1.68 7.04 -0.65
C SER A 67 -1.12 5.66 -1.00
N ARG A 68 -0.80 4.82 -0.01
CA ARG A 68 -0.40 3.40 -0.19
C ARG A 68 0.69 3.19 -1.23
N PRO A 69 1.82 3.89 -1.21
CA PRO A 69 2.89 3.62 -2.16
C PRO A 69 3.43 2.20 -1.98
N SER A 70 3.87 1.60 -3.07
CA SER A 70 4.49 0.28 -3.08
C SER A 70 6.02 0.35 -3.09
N TYR A 71 6.57 1.46 -3.57
CA TYR A 71 8.00 1.71 -3.75
C TYR A 71 8.36 3.11 -3.27
N ILE A 72 9.62 3.36 -2.98
CA ILE A 72 10.08 4.72 -2.65
C ILE A 72 10.35 5.49 -3.94
N THR A 73 11.08 4.89 -4.87
CA THR A 73 11.47 5.50 -6.15
C THR A 73 11.07 4.61 -7.32
N LYS A 74 11.14 5.15 -8.53
CA LYS A 74 10.85 4.39 -9.76
C LYS A 74 11.91 3.31 -10.06
N GLU A 75 13.13 3.49 -9.58
CA GLU A 75 14.25 2.57 -9.74
C GLU A 75 14.05 1.27 -8.94
N GLU A 76 13.24 1.32 -7.88
CA GLU A 76 12.91 0.16 -7.06
C GLU A 76 11.83 -0.74 -7.69
N VAL A 77 11.14 -0.26 -8.71
CA VAL A 77 10.09 -1.04 -9.37
C VAL A 77 10.70 -2.18 -10.17
N PRO A 78 10.40 -3.45 -9.84
CA PRO A 78 10.96 -4.58 -10.56
C PRO A 78 10.58 -4.56 -12.05
N ALA A 79 11.51 -4.94 -12.92
CA ALA A 79 11.26 -4.98 -14.36
C ALA A 79 10.06 -5.88 -14.71
N GLU A 80 9.88 -7.00 -14.00
CA GLU A 80 8.76 -7.91 -14.19
C GLU A 80 7.40 -7.25 -13.91
N VAL A 81 7.35 -6.35 -12.92
CA VAL A 81 6.12 -5.60 -12.61
C VAL A 81 5.81 -4.63 -13.74
N LEU A 82 6.84 -3.92 -14.24
CA LEU A 82 6.67 -3.00 -15.35
C LEU A 82 6.23 -3.70 -16.65
N GLU A 83 6.78 -4.88 -16.94
CA GLU A 83 6.37 -5.65 -18.12
C GLU A 83 4.91 -6.12 -17.99
N LYS A 84 4.50 -6.63 -16.83
CA LYS A 84 3.08 -6.99 -16.56
C LYS A 84 2.14 -5.81 -16.70
N GLU A 85 2.51 -4.65 -16.15
CA GLU A 85 1.70 -3.43 -16.27
C GLU A 85 1.58 -2.97 -17.73
N LYS A 86 2.68 -3.03 -18.51
CA LYS A 86 2.63 -2.76 -19.94
C LYS A 86 1.71 -3.71 -20.71
N GLU A 87 1.78 -5.02 -20.42
CA GLU A 87 0.89 -6.01 -21.03
C GLU A 87 -0.58 -5.72 -20.72
N ILE A 88 -0.90 -5.45 -19.44
CA ILE A 88 -2.26 -5.09 -19.02
C ILE A 88 -2.74 -3.85 -19.76
N MET A 89 -1.91 -2.81 -19.83
CA MET A 89 -2.22 -1.58 -20.54
C MET A 89 -2.45 -1.82 -22.03
N LEU A 90 -1.63 -2.64 -22.67
CA LEU A 90 -1.78 -2.98 -24.10
C LEU A 90 -3.08 -3.75 -24.36
N VAL A 91 -3.40 -4.75 -23.54
CA VAL A 91 -4.67 -5.51 -23.64
C VAL A 91 -5.88 -4.60 -23.43
N GLN A 92 -5.84 -3.72 -22.45
CA GLN A 92 -6.90 -2.74 -22.22
C GLN A 92 -7.09 -1.81 -23.43
N MET A 93 -6.00 -1.39 -24.06
CA MET A 93 -6.05 -0.51 -25.22
C MET A 93 -6.55 -1.22 -26.49
N GLN A 94 -6.22 -2.50 -26.65
CA GLN A 94 -6.72 -3.31 -27.78
C GLN A 94 -8.23 -3.55 -27.68
N ASN A 95 -8.75 -3.66 -26.45
CA ASN A 95 -10.18 -3.83 -26.18
C ASN A 95 -10.97 -2.52 -26.22
N ASP A 96 -10.31 -1.37 -26.28
CA ASP A 96 -10.96 -0.05 -26.43
C ASP A 96 -11.12 0.29 -27.92
N GLU A 97 -12.36 0.36 -28.40
CA GLU A 97 -12.71 0.68 -29.80
C GLU A 97 -12.03 1.95 -30.33
N LYS A 98 -11.78 2.93 -29.46
CA LYS A 98 -11.10 4.19 -29.82
C LYS A 98 -9.60 4.00 -30.10
N ASN A 99 -9.01 2.97 -29.54
CA ASN A 99 -7.58 2.69 -29.63
C ASN A 99 -7.25 1.54 -30.58
N ALA A 100 -8.18 0.61 -30.79
CA ALA A 100 -7.99 -0.60 -31.63
C ALA A 100 -7.52 -0.30 -33.09
N LYS A 101 -7.82 0.90 -33.59
CA LYS A 101 -7.44 1.34 -34.95
C LYS A 101 -6.16 2.16 -35.01
N LYS A 102 -5.49 2.42 -33.86
CA LYS A 102 -4.28 3.25 -33.82
C LYS A 102 -3.04 2.46 -34.22
N PRO A 103 -2.08 3.08 -34.93
CA PRO A 103 -0.78 2.46 -35.20
C PRO A 103 -0.06 2.07 -33.91
N LYS A 104 0.73 0.98 -33.98
CA LYS A 104 1.48 0.43 -32.83
C LYS A 104 2.35 1.48 -32.16
N GLU A 105 3.03 2.33 -32.92
CA GLU A 105 3.87 3.42 -32.41
C GLU A 105 3.11 4.44 -31.54
N ILE A 106 1.84 4.71 -31.88
CA ILE A 106 0.99 5.60 -31.07
C ILE A 106 0.57 4.88 -29.80
N LEU A 107 0.24 3.60 -29.87
CA LEU A 107 -0.08 2.78 -28.70
C LEU A 107 1.09 2.73 -27.72
N GLU A 108 2.30 2.54 -28.20
CA GLU A 108 3.51 2.56 -27.35
C GLU A 108 3.72 3.90 -26.64
N LYS A 109 3.52 5.03 -27.33
CA LYS A 109 3.58 6.36 -26.69
C LYS A 109 2.53 6.54 -25.59
N ILE A 110 1.31 6.04 -25.81
CA ILE A 110 0.26 6.10 -24.81
C ILE A 110 0.62 5.21 -23.60
N VAL A 111 1.18 4.04 -23.83
CA VAL A 111 1.68 3.14 -22.76
C VAL A 111 2.76 3.83 -21.93
N MET A 112 3.71 4.50 -22.58
CA MET A 112 4.75 5.26 -21.87
C MET A 112 4.15 6.37 -20.99
N GLY A 113 3.13 7.09 -21.47
CA GLY A 113 2.41 8.07 -20.66
C GLY A 113 1.68 7.44 -19.47
N LYS A 114 1.05 6.28 -19.67
CA LYS A 114 0.38 5.53 -18.60
C LYS A 114 1.37 4.98 -17.56
N LEU A 115 2.59 4.59 -17.97
CA LEU A 115 3.65 4.22 -17.03
C LEU A 115 4.07 5.39 -16.15
N GLY A 116 4.10 6.62 -16.69
CA GLY A 116 4.29 7.84 -15.89
C GLY A 116 3.27 7.95 -14.77
N LYS A 117 1.99 7.68 -15.08
CA LYS A 117 0.91 7.66 -14.10
C LYS A 117 1.10 6.52 -13.07
N PHE A 118 1.47 5.33 -13.51
CA PHE A 118 1.79 4.22 -12.62
C PHE A 118 2.87 4.60 -11.60
N TYR A 119 3.96 5.24 -12.03
CA TYR A 119 5.00 5.70 -11.12
C TYR A 119 4.49 6.78 -10.15
N SER A 120 3.71 7.75 -10.61
CA SER A 120 3.16 8.79 -9.75
C SER A 120 2.13 8.28 -8.75
N GLU A 121 1.54 7.12 -8.97
CA GLU A 121 0.61 6.48 -8.03
C GLU A 121 1.31 5.52 -7.07
N ASN A 122 2.36 4.82 -7.51
CA ASN A 122 2.98 3.75 -6.75
C ASN A 122 4.33 4.08 -6.11
N CYS A 123 5.03 5.14 -6.56
CA CYS A 123 6.32 5.54 -6.02
C CYS A 123 6.18 6.74 -5.10
N LEU A 124 6.49 6.57 -3.83
CA LEU A 124 6.31 7.57 -2.77
C LEU A 124 6.81 8.96 -3.15
N LEU A 125 8.06 9.05 -3.64
CA LEU A 125 8.67 10.35 -3.95
C LEU A 125 8.05 11.06 -5.16
N LEU A 126 7.31 10.32 -6.01
CA LEU A 126 6.63 10.84 -7.19
C LEU A 126 5.14 11.10 -6.97
N GLN A 127 4.58 10.67 -5.85
CA GLN A 127 3.18 10.95 -5.50
C GLN A 127 2.97 12.44 -5.26
N ALA A 128 1.80 12.94 -5.65
CA ALA A 128 1.34 14.26 -5.22
C ALA A 128 1.20 14.27 -3.69
N PHE A 129 1.68 15.32 -3.05
CA PHE A 129 1.66 15.42 -1.60
C PHE A 129 0.26 15.68 -1.07
N VAL A 130 -0.22 14.89 -0.11
CA VAL A 130 -1.61 14.93 0.37
C VAL A 130 -2.04 16.26 0.99
N LYS A 131 -1.09 17.08 1.46
CA LYS A 131 -1.38 18.40 2.03
C LYS A 131 -1.23 19.55 1.02
N ASP A 132 -0.55 19.31 -0.11
CA ASP A 132 -0.32 20.28 -1.17
C ASP A 132 -0.05 19.54 -2.48
N ASP A 133 -1.09 19.27 -3.25
CA ASP A 133 -1.03 18.48 -4.49
C ASP A 133 -0.28 19.16 -5.65
N SER A 134 0.10 20.43 -5.47
CA SER A 134 0.97 21.14 -6.40
C SER A 134 2.44 20.69 -6.35
N LYS A 135 2.81 19.91 -5.32
CA LYS A 135 4.17 19.39 -5.10
C LYS A 135 4.15 17.87 -4.98
N THR A 136 5.27 17.26 -5.37
CA THR A 136 5.52 15.86 -5.06
C THR A 136 6.07 15.69 -3.65
N VAL A 137 5.94 14.49 -3.09
CA VAL A 137 6.56 14.14 -1.80
C VAL A 137 8.07 14.36 -1.83
N GLY A 138 8.74 14.01 -2.95
CA GLY A 138 10.17 14.24 -3.13
C GLY A 138 10.56 15.71 -3.06
N GLU A 139 9.76 16.62 -3.63
CA GLU A 139 9.97 18.06 -3.55
C GLU A 139 9.78 18.60 -2.13
N VAL A 140 8.80 18.07 -1.40
CA VAL A 140 8.55 18.47 0.01
C VAL A 140 9.69 18.02 0.92
N ILE A 141 10.18 16.80 0.75
CA ILE A 141 11.34 16.28 1.49
C ILE A 141 12.61 17.11 1.15
N GLY A 142 12.82 17.39 -0.13
CA GLY A 142 13.99 18.15 -0.61
C GLY A 142 15.30 17.53 -0.16
N LYS A 143 16.07 18.27 0.68
CA LYS A 143 17.36 17.84 1.24
C LYS A 143 17.28 17.55 2.75
N GLN A 144 16.08 17.48 3.33
CA GLN A 144 15.93 17.31 4.77
C GLN A 144 16.33 15.91 5.24
N PHE A 145 16.06 14.89 4.45
CA PHE A 145 16.44 13.49 4.71
C PHE A 145 16.26 12.65 3.46
N LYS A 146 16.72 11.40 3.54
CA LYS A 146 16.42 10.35 2.55
C LYS A 146 15.50 9.31 3.18
N VAL A 147 14.42 8.95 2.51
CA VAL A 147 13.61 7.79 2.92
C VAL A 147 14.40 6.53 2.57
N ALA A 148 14.74 5.73 3.57
CA ALA A 148 15.48 4.49 3.37
C ALA A 148 14.56 3.30 3.10
N ARG A 149 13.51 3.20 3.91
CA ARG A 149 12.50 2.16 3.82
C ARG A 149 11.26 2.57 4.60
N PHE A 150 10.15 1.92 4.28
CA PHE A 150 8.93 2.03 5.08
C PHE A 150 8.22 0.67 5.14
N VAL A 151 7.31 0.54 6.07
CA VAL A 151 6.34 -0.53 6.12
C VAL A 151 4.98 0.06 6.43
N ARG A 152 3.96 -0.49 5.78
CA ARG A 152 2.56 -0.17 6.00
C ARG A 152 1.78 -1.46 6.23
N TYR A 153 1.06 -1.53 7.32
CA TYR A 153 0.14 -2.61 7.61
C TYR A 153 -1.29 -2.08 7.69
N GLU A 154 -2.21 -2.81 7.09
CA GLU A 154 -3.63 -2.48 7.14
C GLU A 154 -4.43 -3.69 7.65
N MET A 155 -5.40 -3.42 8.49
CA MET A 155 -6.28 -4.45 9.02
C MET A 155 -7.06 -5.13 7.90
N GLY A 156 -7.00 -6.46 7.86
CA GLY A 156 -7.66 -7.28 6.82
C GLY A 156 -6.87 -7.43 5.53
N GLU A 157 -5.70 -6.79 5.39
CA GLU A 157 -4.86 -6.93 4.22
C GLU A 157 -4.40 -8.38 4.02
N GLY A 158 -4.59 -8.91 2.78
CA GLY A 158 -4.22 -10.28 2.41
C GLY A 158 -5.00 -11.39 3.15
N ILE A 159 -6.14 -11.06 3.74
CA ILE A 159 -7.11 -12.03 4.24
C ILE A 159 -8.22 -12.13 3.19
N GLU A 160 -8.42 -13.32 2.64
CA GLU A 160 -9.61 -13.59 1.83
C GLU A 160 -10.84 -13.37 2.69
N LYS A 161 -11.62 -12.36 2.36
CA LYS A 161 -12.94 -12.21 2.95
C LYS A 161 -13.75 -13.42 2.45
N LYS A 162 -14.02 -14.36 3.34
CA LYS A 162 -15.10 -15.32 3.06
C LYS A 162 -16.36 -14.46 2.87
N SER A 163 -16.84 -14.37 1.65
CA SER A 163 -18.20 -13.92 1.39
C SER A 163 -19.11 -15.05 1.89
N GLU A 164 -19.30 -15.09 3.20
CA GLU A 164 -20.40 -15.90 3.75
C GLU A 164 -21.66 -15.16 3.29
N ASP A 165 -22.27 -15.72 2.26
CA ASP A 165 -23.58 -15.27 1.84
C ASP A 165 -24.52 -15.61 3.00
N LEU A 166 -24.94 -14.59 3.74
CA LEU A 166 -25.80 -14.72 4.92
C LEU A 166 -27.06 -15.56 4.56
N SER A 167 -27.51 -15.50 3.32
CA SER A 167 -28.63 -16.28 2.78
C SER A 167 -28.29 -17.76 2.70
N GLU A 168 -27.08 -18.16 2.34
CA GLU A 168 -26.66 -19.57 2.35
C GLU A 168 -26.47 -20.10 3.77
N GLU A 169 -25.97 -19.30 4.69
CA GLU A 169 -25.77 -19.71 6.07
C GLU A 169 -27.12 -19.88 6.79
N VAL A 170 -28.05 -18.95 6.58
CA VAL A 170 -29.42 -19.06 7.06
C VAL A 170 -30.12 -20.28 6.45
N ALA A 171 -29.94 -20.54 5.15
CA ALA A 171 -30.51 -21.72 4.49
C ALA A 171 -29.97 -23.04 5.06
N LYS A 172 -28.66 -23.10 5.36
CA LYS A 172 -28.02 -24.27 6.03
C LYS A 172 -28.55 -24.48 7.46
N GLN A 173 -28.74 -23.42 8.23
CA GLN A 173 -29.28 -23.49 9.59
C GLN A 173 -30.75 -23.95 9.57
N VAL A 174 -31.56 -23.38 8.68
CA VAL A 174 -32.97 -23.79 8.52
C VAL A 174 -33.08 -25.25 8.08
N ALA A 175 -32.19 -25.70 7.17
CA ALA A 175 -32.16 -27.11 6.73
C ALA A 175 -31.72 -28.07 7.85
N ALA A 176 -30.83 -27.65 8.74
CA ALA A 176 -30.41 -28.43 9.91
C ALA A 176 -31.50 -28.53 10.96
N MET A 177 -32.30 -27.47 11.17
CA MET A 177 -33.44 -27.48 12.11
C MET A 177 -34.61 -28.33 11.64
N LYS A 178 -34.78 -28.55 10.33
CA LYS A 178 -35.86 -29.43 9.77
C LYS A 178 -35.52 -30.91 9.80
N LYS A 179 -34.30 -31.30 10.19
CA LYS A 179 -33.86 -32.71 10.27
C LYS A 179 -33.90 -33.28 11.70
N ASN A 180 -34.28 -32.50 12.68
CA ASN A 180 -34.57 -32.89 14.05
C ASN A 180 -36.09 -32.80 14.30
#